data_314c8c46a7468282e44bb8b8d115dee6
#
_entry.id   314c8c46a7468282e44bb8b8d115dee6
#
_cell.length_a   1.000
_cell.length_b   1.000
_cell.length_c   1.000
_cell.angle_alpha   90.00
_cell.angle_beta   90.00
_cell.angle_gamma   90.00
#
_symmetry.space_group_name_H-M   'P 1'
#
loop_
_entity.id
_entity.type
_entity.pdbx_description
1 polymer ?
#
loop_
_entity_poly.entity_id
_entity_poly.type
_entity_poly.pdbx_seq_one_letter_code
_entity_poly.pdbx_strand_id
1 'polypeptide(L)'
;MNGMEVFLKSVSSLNDETRILILRFLDKYGETCVCDMQESLDMIQSRLSRHLKILKDAGFLRVNRKGTWAYYSIRSPLDRFRTEALEEIRYLDVEIPELKQLSQTGECKI
;
A
#
# COMPACT_ATOMS: atom_id res chain seq x y z
N MET A 1 -21.82 7.38 -3.23
CA MET A 1 -20.84 8.22 -3.96
C MET A 1 -21.10 8.12 -5.45
N ASN A 2 -21.04 9.24 -6.18
CA ASN A 2 -21.18 9.21 -7.64
C ASN A 2 -19.81 8.88 -8.30
N GLY A 3 -19.83 8.63 -9.62
CA GLY A 3 -18.63 8.23 -10.34
C GLY A 3 -17.53 9.28 -10.33
N MET A 4 -17.89 10.55 -10.34
CA MET A 4 -16.93 11.66 -10.28
C MET A 4 -16.19 11.68 -8.93
N GLU A 5 -16.93 11.53 -7.83
CA GLU A 5 -16.32 11.50 -6.49
C GLU A 5 -15.36 10.31 -6.33
N VAL A 6 -15.77 9.15 -6.82
CA VAL A 6 -14.92 7.94 -6.77
C VAL A 6 -13.64 8.16 -7.57
N PHE A 7 -13.76 8.71 -8.77
CA PHE A 7 -12.61 8.99 -9.63
C PHE A 7 -11.65 9.98 -8.98
N LEU A 8 -12.17 11.10 -8.47
CA LEU A 8 -11.34 12.12 -7.83
C LEU A 8 -10.63 11.57 -6.58
N LYS A 9 -11.31 10.73 -5.82
CA LYS A 9 -10.69 10.07 -4.66
C LYS A 9 -9.54 9.17 -5.08
N SER A 10 -9.71 8.43 -6.16
CA SER A 10 -8.66 7.56 -6.70
C SER A 10 -7.45 8.36 -7.18
N VAL A 11 -7.69 9.44 -7.91
CA VAL A 11 -6.61 10.33 -8.39
C VAL A 11 -5.88 10.98 -7.21
N SER A 12 -6.64 11.51 -6.25
CA SER A 12 -6.08 12.18 -5.07
C SER A 12 -5.19 11.25 -4.24
N SER A 13 -5.53 9.97 -4.18
CA SER A 13 -4.73 9.00 -3.42
C SER A 13 -3.32 8.84 -3.97
N LEU A 14 -3.11 9.17 -5.24
CA LEU A 14 -1.80 9.06 -5.90
C LEU A 14 -0.96 10.33 -5.80
N ASN A 15 -1.50 11.40 -5.27
CA ASN A 15 -0.80 12.67 -5.17
C ASN A 15 0.00 12.77 -3.86
N ASP A 16 0.91 11.80 -3.64
CA ASP A 16 1.73 11.74 -2.44
C ASP A 16 2.88 10.77 -2.66
N GLU A 17 4.10 11.22 -2.41
CA GLU A 17 5.30 10.40 -2.64
C GLU A 17 5.31 9.12 -1.80
N THR A 18 4.87 9.22 -0.55
CA THR A 18 4.85 8.05 0.35
C THR A 18 3.86 7.01 -0.16
N ARG A 19 2.70 7.42 -0.65
CA ARG A 19 1.72 6.47 -1.17
C ARG A 19 2.19 5.82 -2.47
N ILE A 20 2.88 6.56 -3.32
CA ILE A 20 3.53 5.96 -4.51
C ILE A 20 4.55 4.92 -4.07
N LEU A 21 5.38 5.23 -3.08
CA LEU A 21 6.37 4.31 -2.55
C LEU A 21 5.72 3.04 -2.00
N ILE A 22 4.62 3.18 -1.25
CA ILE A 22 3.87 2.04 -0.70
C ILE A 22 3.37 1.14 -1.82
N LEU A 23 2.80 1.71 -2.87
CA LEU A 23 2.31 0.93 -4.01
C LEU A 23 3.46 0.18 -4.70
N ARG A 24 4.59 0.84 -4.92
CA ARG A 24 5.76 0.21 -5.52
C ARG A 24 6.31 -0.90 -4.64
N PHE A 25 6.32 -0.69 -3.33
CA PHE A 25 6.79 -1.69 -2.36
C PHE A 25 5.90 -2.94 -2.41
N LEU A 26 4.58 -2.76 -2.35
CA LEU A 26 3.64 -3.89 -2.38
C LEU A 26 3.60 -4.56 -3.74
N ASP A 27 3.79 -3.83 -4.82
CA ASP A 27 3.88 -4.39 -6.16
C ASP A 27 5.10 -5.32 -6.28
N LYS A 28 6.21 -4.91 -5.67
CA LYS A 28 7.46 -5.70 -5.72
C LYS A 28 7.42 -6.92 -4.82
N TYR A 29 6.96 -6.76 -3.58
CA TYR A 29 7.07 -7.81 -2.56
C TYR A 29 5.77 -8.59 -2.32
N GLY A 30 4.64 -8.10 -2.83
CA GLY A 30 3.35 -8.75 -2.61
C GLY A 30 2.78 -8.46 -1.24
N GLU A 31 1.86 -9.31 -0.79
CA GLU A 31 1.18 -9.15 0.50
C GLU A 31 2.18 -9.06 1.65
N THR A 32 2.05 -8.00 2.44
CA THR A 32 2.99 -7.70 3.51
C THR A 32 2.26 -7.25 4.77
N CYS A 33 2.71 -7.73 5.92
CA CYS A 33 2.23 -7.33 7.23
C CYS A 33 2.59 -5.85 7.50
N VAL A 34 1.69 -5.13 8.16
CA VAL A 34 1.93 -3.72 8.54
C VAL A 34 3.23 -3.58 9.34
N CYS A 35 3.52 -4.53 10.22
CA CYS A 35 4.74 -4.54 11.01
C CYS A 35 5.99 -4.55 10.13
N ASP A 36 6.01 -5.41 9.13
CA ASP A 36 7.13 -5.50 8.20
C ASP A 36 7.25 -4.24 7.36
N MET A 37 6.13 -3.64 6.99
CA MET A 37 6.13 -2.39 6.24
C MET A 37 6.68 -1.23 7.07
N GLN A 38 6.31 -1.15 8.36
CA GLN A 38 6.84 -0.13 9.26
C GLN A 38 8.37 -0.16 9.31
N GLU A 39 8.92 -1.34 9.49
CA GLU A 39 10.36 -1.51 9.58
C GLU A 39 11.03 -1.24 8.23
N SER A 40 10.47 -1.78 7.16
CA SER A 40 11.05 -1.64 5.82
C SER A 40 11.03 -0.22 5.31
N LEU A 41 9.93 0.50 5.56
CA LEU A 41 9.73 1.87 5.09
C LEU A 41 10.18 2.92 6.11
N ASP A 42 10.62 2.49 7.28
CA ASP A 42 11.05 3.37 8.37
C ASP A 42 9.96 4.41 8.70
N MET A 43 8.76 3.92 8.98
CA MET A 43 7.61 4.76 9.28
C MET A 43 6.96 4.33 10.59
N ILE A 44 6.44 5.32 11.34
CA ILE A 44 5.63 5.01 12.52
C ILE A 44 4.27 4.49 12.10
N GLN A 45 3.67 3.65 12.92
CA GLN A 45 2.43 2.94 12.61
C GLN A 45 1.28 3.87 12.24
N SER A 46 1.06 4.92 13.02
CA SER A 46 -0.08 5.82 12.80
C SER A 46 -0.03 6.49 11.44
N ARG A 47 1.16 6.91 11.01
CA ARG A 47 1.36 7.54 9.70
C ARG A 47 1.18 6.53 8.57
N LEU A 48 1.79 5.36 8.71
CA LEU A 48 1.66 4.30 7.71
C LEU A 48 0.21 3.86 7.57
N SER A 49 -0.48 3.62 8.69
CA SER A 49 -1.87 3.17 8.69
C SER A 49 -2.79 4.16 8.00
N ARG A 50 -2.54 5.46 8.17
CA ARG A 50 -3.32 6.50 7.50
C ARG A 50 -3.16 6.43 5.98
N HIS A 51 -1.92 6.28 5.50
CA HIS A 51 -1.66 6.14 4.06
C HIS A 51 -2.28 4.87 3.49
N LEU A 52 -2.16 3.77 4.23
CA LEU A 52 -2.75 2.49 3.81
C LEU A 52 -4.26 2.59 3.70
N LYS A 53 -4.91 3.25 4.67
CA LYS A 53 -6.36 3.46 4.64
C LYS A 53 -6.77 4.29 3.42
N ILE A 54 -6.05 5.35 3.12
CA ILE A 54 -6.35 6.19 1.95
C ILE A 54 -6.29 5.37 0.67
N LEU A 55 -5.24 4.57 0.50
CA LEU A 55 -5.08 3.72 -0.69
C LEU A 55 -6.12 2.60 -0.75
N LYS A 56 -6.47 2.02 0.40
CA LYS A 56 -7.52 1.01 0.48
C LYS A 56 -8.88 1.60 0.09
N ASP A 57 -9.23 2.74 0.68
CA ASP A 57 -10.50 3.41 0.39
C ASP A 57 -10.59 3.89 -1.06
N ALA A 58 -9.44 4.17 -1.68
CA ALA A 58 -9.36 4.55 -3.09
C ALA A 58 -9.38 3.35 -4.04
N GLY A 59 -9.41 2.13 -3.52
CA GLY A 59 -9.54 0.93 -4.33
C GLY A 59 -8.24 0.33 -4.86
N PHE A 60 -7.09 0.80 -4.39
CA PHE A 60 -5.79 0.25 -4.80
C PHE A 60 -5.33 -0.93 -3.94
N LEU A 61 -5.69 -0.92 -2.67
CA LEU A 61 -5.24 -1.96 -1.74
C LEU A 61 -6.41 -2.70 -1.13
N ARG A 62 -6.12 -3.91 -0.68
CA ARG A 62 -7.03 -4.67 0.17
C ARG A 62 -6.26 -5.11 1.42
N VAL A 63 -7.00 -5.31 2.51
CA VAL A 63 -6.46 -5.80 3.76
C VAL A 63 -6.97 -7.21 4.01
N ASN A 64 -6.08 -8.08 4.48
CA ASN A 64 -6.42 -9.43 4.91
C ASN A 64 -5.93 -9.58 6.34
N ARG A 65 -6.83 -9.91 7.27
CA ARG A 65 -6.48 -10.07 8.68
C ARG A 65 -6.24 -11.54 8.98
N LYS A 66 -5.10 -11.80 9.62
CA LYS A 66 -4.70 -13.14 10.06
C LYS A 66 -4.41 -13.04 11.57
N GLY A 67 -5.39 -13.43 12.39
CA GLY A 67 -5.31 -13.21 13.83
C GLY A 67 -5.34 -11.72 14.15
N THR A 68 -4.36 -11.23 14.89
CA THR A 68 -4.24 -9.81 15.25
C THR A 68 -3.49 -8.99 14.20
N TRP A 69 -2.94 -9.64 13.17
CA TRP A 69 -2.08 -8.98 12.19
C TRP A 69 -2.85 -8.60 10.93
N ALA A 70 -2.57 -7.41 10.43
CA ALA A 70 -3.14 -6.90 9.18
C ALA A 70 -2.10 -7.01 8.06
N TYR A 71 -2.49 -7.64 6.95
CA TYR A 71 -1.68 -7.80 5.75
C TYR A 71 -2.30 -7.01 4.62
N TYR A 72 -1.50 -6.18 3.97
CA TYR A 72 -1.96 -5.38 2.83
C TYR A 72 -1.36 -5.90 1.54
N SER A 73 -2.12 -5.78 0.46
CA SER A 73 -1.67 -6.16 -0.88
C SER A 73 -2.36 -5.28 -1.91
N ILE A 74 -1.80 -5.25 -3.11
CA ILE A 74 -2.47 -4.62 -4.26
C ILE A 74 -3.75 -5.41 -4.53
N ARG A 75 -4.84 -4.69 -4.67
CA ARG A 75 -6.15 -5.31 -4.96
C ARG A 75 -6.11 -5.99 -6.33
N SER A 76 -6.72 -7.15 -6.45
CA SER A 76 -6.79 -7.90 -7.70
C SER A 76 -8.19 -8.52 -7.84
N PRO A 77 -8.84 -8.37 -9.01
CA PRO A 77 -8.39 -7.57 -10.14
C PRO A 77 -8.57 -6.08 -9.91
N LEU A 78 -7.77 -5.25 -10.58
CA LEU A 78 -7.95 -3.81 -10.63
C LEU A 78 -8.75 -3.44 -11.87
N ASP A 79 -9.51 -2.36 -11.79
CA ASP A 79 -10.21 -1.82 -12.95
C ASP A 79 -9.20 -1.18 -13.92
N ARG A 80 -9.69 -0.76 -15.07
CA ARG A 80 -8.84 -0.20 -16.13
C ARG A 80 -8.00 0.98 -15.66
N PHE A 81 -8.63 1.95 -14.99
CA PHE A 81 -7.93 3.14 -14.54
C PHE A 81 -6.79 2.79 -13.58
N ARG A 82 -7.07 1.97 -12.57
CA ARG A 82 -6.08 1.62 -11.56
C ARG A 82 -4.97 0.74 -12.13
N THR A 83 -5.30 -0.14 -13.05
CA THR A 83 -4.31 -0.96 -13.74
C THR A 83 -3.33 -0.08 -14.51
N GLU A 84 -3.84 0.86 -15.30
CA GLU A 84 -3.00 1.76 -16.08
C GLU A 84 -2.18 2.70 -15.20
N ALA A 85 -2.79 3.19 -14.11
CA ALA A 85 -2.07 4.04 -13.15
C ALA A 85 -0.90 3.28 -12.52
N LEU A 86 -1.12 2.04 -12.11
CA LEU A 86 -0.06 1.22 -11.51
C LEU A 86 1.06 0.93 -12.52
N GLU A 87 0.72 0.67 -13.77
CA GLU A 87 1.71 0.48 -14.82
C GLU A 87 2.58 1.72 -15.00
N GLU A 88 1.99 2.90 -15.03
CA GLU A 88 2.75 4.15 -15.11
C GLU A 88 3.65 4.34 -13.89
N ILE A 89 3.14 4.04 -12.71
CA ILE A 89 3.89 4.15 -11.45
C ILE A 89 5.13 3.25 -11.49
N ARG A 90 5.05 2.08 -12.12
CA ARG A 90 6.18 1.15 -12.25
C ARG A 90 7.36 1.73 -13.04
N TYR A 91 7.11 2.69 -13.90
CA TYR A 91 8.16 3.35 -14.69
C TYR A 91 8.83 4.52 -13.96
N LEU A 92 8.29 4.93 -12.82
CA LEU A 92 8.88 6.03 -12.07
C LEU A 92 10.21 5.58 -11.43
N ASP A 93 11.18 6.47 -11.45
CA ASP A 93 12.48 6.22 -10.82
C ASP A 93 12.33 6.43 -9.30
N VAL A 94 11.98 5.36 -8.61
CA VAL A 94 11.75 5.36 -7.16
C VAL A 94 12.63 4.29 -6.54
N GLU A 95 13.40 4.68 -5.53
CA GLU A 95 14.18 3.73 -4.76
C GLU A 95 13.25 3.00 -3.79
N ILE A 96 13.14 1.68 -3.93
CA ILE A 96 12.26 0.85 -3.10
C ILE A 96 13.10 0.23 -1.99
N PRO A 97 12.77 0.51 -0.70
CA PRO A 97 13.49 -0.11 0.41
C PRO A 97 13.38 -1.64 0.38
N GLU A 98 14.39 -2.28 0.91
CA GLU A 98 14.40 -3.75 1.02
C GLU A 98 13.42 -4.21 2.07
N LEU A 99 12.73 -5.32 1.79
CA LEU A 99 11.79 -5.91 2.74
C LEU A 99 12.50 -6.46 3.97
N LYS A 100 12.03 -6.07 5.15
CA LYS A 100 12.50 -6.59 6.45
C LYS A 100 11.33 -7.32 7.10
N GLN A 101 11.52 -8.60 7.41
CA GLN A 101 10.44 -9.48 7.86
C GLN A 101 10.50 -9.76 9.37
N LEU A 102 10.16 -8.76 10.18
CA LEU A 102 10.08 -8.89 11.63
C LEU A 102 8.98 -9.85 12.08
N SER A 103 7.92 -9.98 11.28
CA SER A 103 6.81 -10.89 11.58
C SER A 103 7.26 -12.33 11.68
N GLN A 104 8.31 -12.73 10.97
CA GLN A 104 8.86 -14.09 11.00
C GLN A 104 9.73 -14.36 12.21
N THR A 105 10.21 -13.30 12.86
CA THR A 105 11.06 -13.43 14.06
C THR A 105 10.28 -13.24 15.35
N GLY A 106 8.99 -12.90 15.24
CA GLY A 106 8.15 -12.64 16.40
C GLY A 106 8.38 -11.28 17.04
N GLU A 107 9.15 -10.40 16.39
CA GLU A 107 9.47 -9.07 16.92
C GLU A 107 8.39 -8.02 16.61
N CYS A 108 7.38 -8.39 15.85
CA CYS A 108 6.28 -7.51 15.50
C CYS A 108 5.38 -7.26 16.72
N LYS A 109 5.14 -5.99 17.05
CA LYS A 109 4.38 -5.60 18.24
C LYS A 109 3.17 -4.73 17.92
N ILE A 110 2.58 -4.92 16.78
CA ILE A 110 1.37 -4.19 16.40
C ILE A 110 0.14 -4.80 17.05
#